data_83a57e94d1e091bae37239a12991fe97
#
_entry.id   83a57e94d1e091bae37239a12991fe97
#
_cell.length_a   1.000
_cell.length_b   1.000
_cell.length_c   1.000
_cell.angle_alpha   90.00
_cell.angle_beta   90.00
_cell.angle_gamma   90.00
#
_symmetry.space_group_name_H-M   'P 1'
#
loop_
_entity.id
_entity.type
_entity.pdbx_description
1 polymer ?
#
loop_
_entity_poly.entity_id
_entity_poly.type
_entity_poly.pdbx_seq_one_letter_code
_entity_poly.pdbx_strand_id
1 'polypeptide(L)'
;MRKIKLLSATALSVMLAFSANAVAAGSFDDASEEEIAKAVVSVLKKNPQIAYDALVKFRADAYTKKAESPYHRTPLEQKVADVLMDNPPIIVGALQIYQQQEEQKKLLAQAETYQKYAEDINRAELYAGNPKGKFTLVEFFDFSCGYCRQMAPRIENIIKKNPDVKVVFKPVSFLSPNSELAAKAAVAAHNQGKFLEMYSGLMAERVVNEPVIDKLARNLKLDMAKFKKDYASDETKNILQSIKATADKIGMKSVPTLVLNGMPLYAVEEIQLQRAIDVLRDGEK
;
A
#
# COMPACT_ATOMS: atom_id res chain seq x y z
N MET A 1 45.40 -5.12 8.70
CA MET A 1 45.30 -6.44 8.10
C MET A 1 44.28 -7.29 8.90
N ARG A 2 42.98 -7.28 8.55
CA ARG A 2 41.95 -8.23 9.01
C ARG A 2 40.55 -7.70 8.66
N LYS A 3 40.10 -7.84 7.40
CA LYS A 3 38.67 -7.65 7.03
C LYS A 3 38.32 -8.18 5.63
N ILE A 4 39.04 -9.19 5.11
CA ILE A 4 38.79 -9.74 3.75
C ILE A 4 38.23 -11.18 3.80
N LYS A 5 37.78 -11.68 4.95
CA LYS A 5 37.29 -13.07 5.04
C LYS A 5 35.78 -13.27 5.01
N LEU A 6 34.96 -12.22 4.88
CA LEU A 6 33.49 -12.41 4.93
C LEU A 6 32.80 -12.55 3.56
N LEU A 7 33.46 -12.22 2.46
CA LEU A 7 32.88 -12.32 1.12
C LEU A 7 33.04 -13.68 0.46
N SER A 8 34.08 -14.43 0.86
CA SER A 8 34.30 -15.79 0.33
C SER A 8 33.30 -16.81 0.88
N ALA A 9 32.76 -16.60 2.08
CA ALA A 9 31.87 -17.57 2.72
C ALA A 9 30.43 -17.51 2.16
N THR A 10 29.92 -16.33 1.80
CA THR A 10 28.57 -16.18 1.26
C THR A 10 28.49 -16.55 -0.22
N ALA A 11 29.49 -16.21 -1.02
CA ALA A 11 29.59 -16.68 -2.40
C ALA A 11 29.80 -18.21 -2.46
N LEU A 12 30.62 -18.75 -1.58
CA LEU A 12 30.88 -20.19 -1.48
C LEU A 12 29.67 -20.97 -0.94
N SER A 13 28.90 -20.39 0.00
CA SER A 13 27.67 -21.03 0.54
C SER A 13 26.57 -21.13 -0.50
N VAL A 14 26.46 -20.15 -1.39
CA VAL A 14 25.49 -20.18 -2.49
C VAL A 14 25.93 -21.20 -3.56
N MET A 15 27.23 -21.38 -3.79
CA MET A 15 27.74 -22.42 -4.69
C MET A 15 27.61 -23.83 -4.10
N LEU A 16 27.72 -24.02 -2.79
CA LEU A 16 27.56 -25.31 -2.14
C LEU A 16 26.12 -25.84 -2.11
N ALA A 17 25.11 -24.96 -2.24
CA ALA A 17 23.71 -25.38 -2.40
C ALA A 17 23.40 -25.97 -3.80
N PHE A 18 24.32 -25.87 -4.75
CA PHE A 18 24.19 -26.43 -6.10
C PHE A 18 24.61 -27.88 -6.24
N SER A 19 25.18 -28.49 -5.21
CA SER A 19 25.99 -29.71 -5.39
C SER A 19 25.32 -31.02 -5.03
N ALA A 20 23.98 -31.11 -4.94
CA ALA A 20 23.43 -32.43 -4.58
C ALA A 20 23.20 -33.40 -5.75
N ASN A 21 23.18 -32.95 -7.03
CA ASN A 21 22.88 -33.90 -8.11
C ASN A 21 23.58 -33.72 -9.47
N ALA A 22 24.57 -32.88 -9.66
CA ALA A 22 25.22 -32.77 -10.97
C ALA A 22 26.61 -32.10 -11.03
N VAL A 23 27.47 -32.19 -10.03
CA VAL A 23 28.86 -31.78 -10.24
C VAL A 23 29.77 -32.80 -9.54
N ALA A 24 30.06 -33.89 -10.22
CA ALA A 24 31.29 -34.62 -9.98
C ALA A 24 32.46 -33.69 -10.36
N ALA A 25 33.18 -33.21 -9.35
CA ALA A 25 34.57 -32.72 -9.33
C ALA A 25 35.17 -32.27 -10.70
N GLY A 26 34.51 -31.37 -11.40
CA GLY A 26 35.12 -30.55 -12.45
C GLY A 26 35.36 -29.16 -11.91
N SER A 27 36.56 -28.61 -12.07
CA SER A 27 36.81 -27.22 -11.72
C SER A 27 35.93 -26.35 -12.61
N PHE A 28 35.26 -25.32 -12.05
CA PHE A 28 34.47 -24.33 -12.82
C PHE A 28 35.34 -23.59 -13.86
N ASP A 29 36.64 -23.75 -13.80
CA ASP A 29 37.59 -23.14 -14.75
C ASP A 29 37.42 -23.71 -16.17
N ASP A 30 36.89 -24.92 -16.33
CA ASP A 30 36.65 -25.58 -17.62
C ASP A 30 35.20 -25.45 -18.13
N ALA A 31 34.30 -24.81 -17.35
CA ALA A 31 32.91 -24.64 -17.77
C ALA A 31 32.79 -23.64 -18.94
N SER A 32 31.99 -23.99 -19.93
CA SER A 32 31.67 -23.12 -21.04
C SER A 32 30.87 -21.90 -20.59
N GLU A 33 30.96 -20.82 -21.34
CA GLU A 33 30.15 -19.61 -21.10
C GLU A 33 28.66 -19.92 -21.00
N GLU A 34 28.16 -20.83 -21.84
CA GLU A 34 26.75 -21.22 -21.86
C GLU A 34 26.35 -21.95 -20.57
N GLU A 35 27.20 -22.82 -20.03
CA GLU A 35 26.96 -23.51 -18.76
C GLU A 35 26.98 -22.51 -17.59
N ILE A 36 27.93 -21.60 -17.59
CA ILE A 36 28.00 -20.51 -16.60
C ILE A 36 26.75 -19.64 -16.69
N ALA A 37 26.34 -19.21 -17.90
CA ALA A 37 25.14 -18.41 -18.09
C ALA A 37 23.87 -19.11 -17.56
N LYS A 38 23.69 -20.40 -17.88
CA LYS A 38 22.56 -21.20 -17.35
C LYS A 38 22.58 -21.28 -15.83
N ALA A 39 23.75 -21.50 -15.22
CA ALA A 39 23.92 -21.56 -13.79
C ALA A 39 23.60 -20.21 -13.14
N VAL A 40 24.14 -19.11 -13.67
CA VAL A 40 23.88 -17.73 -13.18
C VAL A 40 22.40 -17.39 -13.27
N VAL A 41 21.75 -17.65 -14.41
CA VAL A 41 20.29 -17.44 -14.57
C VAL A 41 19.51 -18.25 -13.55
N SER A 42 19.88 -19.51 -13.32
CA SER A 42 19.20 -20.35 -12.32
C SER A 42 19.35 -19.81 -10.90
N VAL A 43 20.55 -19.35 -10.52
CA VAL A 43 20.82 -18.75 -9.20
C VAL A 43 20.03 -17.45 -9.02
N LEU A 44 20.07 -16.57 -10.00
CA LEU A 44 19.39 -15.27 -9.93
C LEU A 44 17.87 -15.42 -9.95
N LYS A 45 17.31 -16.40 -10.67
CA LYS A 45 15.87 -16.73 -10.60
C LYS A 45 15.45 -17.21 -9.22
N LYS A 46 16.27 -18.01 -8.57
CA LYS A 46 15.99 -18.56 -7.22
C LYS A 46 16.29 -17.57 -6.10
N ASN A 47 17.27 -16.68 -6.32
CA ASN A 47 17.76 -15.72 -5.33
C ASN A 47 17.96 -14.33 -5.97
N PRO A 48 16.89 -13.65 -6.39
CA PRO A 48 16.99 -12.35 -7.08
C PRO A 48 17.61 -11.25 -6.20
N GLN A 49 17.59 -11.44 -4.87
CA GLN A 49 18.25 -10.55 -3.91
C GLN A 49 19.74 -10.40 -4.19
N ILE A 50 20.42 -11.43 -4.68
CA ILE A 50 21.86 -11.39 -4.96
C ILE A 50 22.20 -10.29 -5.98
N ALA A 51 21.38 -10.14 -7.03
CA ALA A 51 21.58 -9.09 -8.04
C ALA A 51 21.36 -7.69 -7.45
N TYR A 52 20.37 -7.53 -6.58
CA TYR A 52 20.09 -6.27 -5.90
C TYR A 52 21.22 -5.89 -4.94
N ASP A 53 21.65 -6.80 -4.07
CA ASP A 53 22.71 -6.56 -3.09
C ASP A 53 24.04 -6.22 -3.80
N ALA A 54 24.35 -6.88 -4.92
CA ALA A 54 25.50 -6.57 -5.74
C ALA A 54 25.44 -5.14 -6.31
N LEU A 55 24.27 -4.71 -6.80
CA LEU A 55 24.07 -3.34 -7.32
C LEU A 55 24.12 -2.28 -6.24
N VAL A 56 23.51 -2.53 -5.08
CA VAL A 56 23.54 -1.60 -3.93
C VAL A 56 24.99 -1.43 -3.46
N LYS A 57 25.73 -2.52 -3.36
CA LYS A 57 27.15 -2.50 -2.98
C LYS A 57 27.99 -1.79 -4.02
N PHE A 58 27.80 -2.06 -5.30
CA PHE A 58 28.48 -1.39 -6.39
C PHE A 58 28.23 0.14 -6.38
N ARG A 59 26.96 0.57 -6.18
CA ARG A 59 26.63 2.00 -6.01
C ARG A 59 27.31 2.62 -4.80
N ALA A 60 27.27 1.96 -3.65
CA ALA A 60 27.92 2.45 -2.43
C ALA A 60 29.44 2.61 -2.63
N ASP A 61 30.09 1.61 -3.23
CA ASP A 61 31.52 1.64 -3.50
C ASP A 61 31.90 2.66 -4.58
N ALA A 62 31.05 2.87 -5.60
CA ALA A 62 31.26 3.89 -6.64
C ALA A 62 31.15 5.32 -6.13
N TYR A 63 30.33 5.57 -5.09
CA TYR A 63 30.23 6.90 -4.46
C TYR A 63 31.36 7.18 -3.44
N THR A 64 31.96 6.16 -2.88
CA THR A 64 32.96 6.30 -1.81
C THR A 64 34.40 6.25 -2.29
N LYS A 65 34.69 5.82 -3.51
CA LYS A 65 36.03 5.72 -4.06
C LYS A 65 36.16 6.35 -5.42
N LYS A 66 36.92 7.46 -5.49
CA LYS A 66 37.56 7.96 -6.71
C LYS A 66 38.42 6.84 -7.31
N ALA A 67 38.00 6.37 -8.46
CA ALA A 67 38.76 5.75 -9.55
C ALA A 67 40.09 5.07 -9.22
N GLU A 68 40.03 3.93 -8.58
CA GLU A 68 40.94 2.82 -8.84
C GLU A 68 40.17 1.56 -8.51
N SER A 69 39.79 0.80 -9.54
CA SER A 69 39.13 -0.49 -9.36
C SER A 69 40.19 -1.54 -9.07
N PRO A 70 40.39 -1.92 -7.81
CA PRO A 70 41.31 -3.01 -7.48
C PRO A 70 40.49 -4.28 -7.22
N TYR A 71 39.50 -4.61 -8.05
CA TYR A 71 38.93 -5.94 -8.00
C TYR A 71 39.84 -6.89 -8.76
N HIS A 72 40.81 -7.48 -8.06
CA HIS A 72 41.39 -8.73 -8.50
C HIS A 72 40.29 -9.77 -8.44
N ARG A 73 39.57 -9.93 -9.56
CA ARG A 73 38.58 -10.98 -9.73
C ARG A 73 39.33 -12.29 -9.91
N THR A 74 38.82 -13.35 -9.28
CA THR A 74 39.20 -14.70 -9.65
C THR A 74 38.80 -14.96 -11.09
N PRO A 75 39.42 -15.93 -11.79
CA PRO A 75 39.01 -16.29 -13.15
C PRO A 75 37.51 -16.56 -13.28
N LEU A 76 36.91 -17.23 -12.27
CA LEU A 76 35.46 -17.49 -12.27
C LEU A 76 34.65 -16.19 -12.10
N GLU A 77 35.04 -15.31 -11.18
CA GLU A 77 34.35 -14.02 -11.01
C GLU A 77 34.42 -13.15 -12.27
N GLN A 78 35.55 -13.23 -13.00
CA GLN A 78 35.69 -12.53 -14.27
C GLN A 78 34.75 -13.11 -15.31
N LYS A 79 34.70 -14.44 -15.52
CA LYS A 79 33.78 -15.10 -16.45
C LYS A 79 32.30 -14.76 -16.14
N VAL A 80 31.93 -14.79 -14.86
CA VAL A 80 30.54 -14.42 -14.43
C VAL A 80 30.26 -12.95 -14.77
N ALA A 81 31.21 -12.06 -14.52
CA ALA A 81 31.05 -10.64 -14.85
C ALA A 81 30.89 -10.43 -16.35
N ASP A 82 31.72 -11.10 -17.16
CA ASP A 82 31.67 -11.01 -18.62
C ASP A 82 30.32 -11.50 -19.15
N VAL A 83 29.83 -12.68 -18.67
CA VAL A 83 28.50 -13.19 -19.02
C VAL A 83 27.37 -12.21 -18.66
N LEU A 84 27.44 -11.57 -17.50
CA LEU A 84 26.42 -10.60 -17.07
C LEU A 84 26.51 -9.30 -17.90
N MET A 85 27.69 -8.86 -18.24
CA MET A 85 27.92 -7.65 -19.06
C MET A 85 27.46 -7.87 -20.51
N ASP A 86 27.71 -9.07 -21.07
CA ASP A 86 27.32 -9.42 -22.43
C ASP A 86 25.81 -9.74 -22.54
N ASN A 87 25.17 -10.03 -21.39
CA ASN A 87 23.73 -10.34 -21.32
C ASN A 87 22.96 -9.44 -20.33
N PRO A 88 22.88 -8.11 -20.55
CA PRO A 88 22.18 -7.18 -19.66
C PRO A 88 20.73 -7.59 -19.31
N PRO A 89 19.94 -8.22 -20.21
CA PRO A 89 18.60 -8.67 -19.87
C PRO A 89 18.51 -9.63 -18.68
N ILE A 90 19.58 -10.37 -18.37
CA ILE A 90 19.62 -11.26 -17.19
C ILE A 90 19.53 -10.44 -15.90
N ILE A 91 20.29 -9.35 -15.81
CA ILE A 91 20.30 -8.45 -14.65
C ILE A 91 18.94 -7.75 -14.53
N VAL A 92 18.43 -7.21 -15.64
CA VAL A 92 17.14 -6.53 -15.67
C VAL A 92 16.00 -7.48 -15.25
N GLY A 93 15.99 -8.69 -15.79
CA GLY A 93 15.00 -9.71 -15.44
C GLY A 93 15.07 -10.11 -13.95
N ALA A 94 16.26 -10.29 -13.41
CA ALA A 94 16.46 -10.62 -12.01
C ALA A 94 15.97 -9.48 -11.09
N LEU A 95 16.23 -8.22 -11.45
CA LEU A 95 15.76 -7.05 -10.70
C LEU A 95 14.22 -6.92 -10.74
N GLN A 96 13.61 -7.15 -11.89
CA GLN A 96 12.15 -7.13 -12.03
C GLN A 96 11.50 -8.22 -11.16
N ILE A 97 12.01 -9.43 -11.19
CA ILE A 97 11.53 -10.53 -10.34
C ILE A 97 11.68 -10.16 -8.85
N TYR A 98 12.83 -9.63 -8.47
CA TYR A 98 13.07 -9.19 -7.09
C TYR A 98 12.08 -8.10 -6.65
N GLN A 99 11.92 -7.06 -7.47
CA GLN A 99 10.97 -5.98 -7.18
C GLN A 99 9.55 -6.51 -7.04
N GLN A 100 9.13 -7.41 -7.93
CA GLN A 100 7.80 -8.03 -7.87
C GLN A 100 7.61 -8.87 -6.59
N GLN A 101 8.63 -9.63 -6.17
CA GLN A 101 8.57 -10.41 -4.93
C GLN A 101 8.50 -9.51 -3.69
N GLU A 102 9.27 -8.42 -3.65
CA GLU A 102 9.24 -7.46 -2.54
C GLU A 102 7.90 -6.72 -2.47
N GLU A 103 7.32 -6.37 -3.62
CA GLU A 103 5.99 -5.79 -3.68
C GLU A 103 4.93 -6.77 -3.18
N GLN A 104 4.99 -8.02 -3.62
CA GLN A 104 4.08 -9.06 -3.15
C GLN A 104 4.20 -9.29 -1.63
N LYS A 105 5.42 -9.33 -1.08
CA LYS A 105 5.62 -9.43 0.37
C LYS A 105 4.99 -8.25 1.12
N LYS A 106 5.16 -7.01 0.60
CA LYS A 106 4.55 -5.82 1.19
C LYS A 106 3.02 -5.90 1.16
N LEU A 107 2.44 -6.35 0.05
CA LEU A 107 1.00 -6.52 -0.09
C LEU A 107 0.45 -7.57 0.89
N LEU A 108 1.13 -8.69 1.04
CA LEU A 108 0.75 -9.74 2.00
C LEU A 108 0.83 -9.23 3.45
N ALA A 109 1.94 -8.60 3.83
CA ALA A 109 2.11 -8.03 5.17
C ALA A 109 1.06 -6.95 5.47
N GLN A 110 0.71 -6.15 4.46
CA GLN A 110 -0.37 -5.18 4.58
C GLN A 110 -1.72 -5.87 4.76
N ALA A 111 -2.04 -6.89 3.96
CA ALA A 111 -3.28 -7.65 4.08
C ALA A 111 -3.41 -8.31 5.46
N GLU A 112 -2.35 -8.92 5.98
CA GLU A 112 -2.30 -9.47 7.35
C GLU A 112 -2.59 -8.39 8.42
N THR A 113 -2.00 -7.20 8.25
CA THR A 113 -2.24 -6.07 9.16
C THR A 113 -3.72 -5.64 9.11
N TYR A 114 -4.32 -5.55 7.94
CA TYR A 114 -5.72 -5.19 7.78
C TYR A 114 -6.66 -6.26 8.35
N GLN A 115 -6.34 -7.53 8.19
CA GLN A 115 -7.09 -8.63 8.81
C GLN A 115 -7.00 -8.57 10.34
N LYS A 116 -5.82 -8.34 10.88
CA LYS A 116 -5.60 -8.20 12.33
C LYS A 116 -6.45 -7.10 12.96
N TYR A 117 -6.68 -6.00 12.25
CA TYR A 117 -7.45 -4.85 12.73
C TYR A 117 -8.81 -4.72 12.04
N ALA A 118 -9.33 -5.81 11.46
CA ALA A 118 -10.57 -5.78 10.68
C ALA A 118 -11.78 -5.28 11.48
N GLU A 119 -11.88 -5.59 12.77
CA GLU A 119 -12.94 -5.09 13.65
C GLU A 119 -12.89 -3.56 13.79
N ASP A 120 -11.70 -2.99 14.04
CA ASP A 120 -11.52 -1.54 14.16
C ASP A 120 -11.80 -0.84 12.81
N ILE A 121 -11.35 -1.44 11.70
CA ILE A 121 -11.56 -0.93 10.35
C ILE A 121 -13.06 -0.91 10.02
N ASN A 122 -13.78 -2.00 10.27
CA ASN A 122 -15.19 -2.16 9.91
C ASN A 122 -16.16 -1.53 10.91
N ARG A 123 -15.67 -1.00 12.05
CA ARG A 123 -16.51 -0.31 13.02
C ARG A 123 -17.19 0.89 12.36
N ALA A 124 -18.52 0.87 12.33
CA ALA A 124 -19.32 1.79 11.54
C ALA A 124 -19.79 2.99 12.38
N GLU A 125 -18.85 3.80 12.88
CA GLU A 125 -19.16 5.06 13.55
C GLU A 125 -19.85 6.04 12.58
N LEU A 126 -19.41 6.05 11.32
CA LEU A 126 -19.99 6.83 10.24
C LEU A 126 -20.22 5.91 9.06
N TYR A 127 -21.43 5.85 8.55
CA TYR A 127 -21.74 4.99 7.42
C TYR A 127 -22.85 5.56 6.54
N ALA A 128 -22.92 5.05 5.32
CA ALA A 128 -24.04 5.22 4.40
C ALA A 128 -24.30 3.94 3.61
N GLY A 129 -25.40 3.91 2.86
CA GLY A 129 -25.87 2.70 2.19
C GLY A 129 -26.63 1.77 3.12
N ASN A 130 -26.57 0.47 2.87
CA ASN A 130 -27.32 -0.51 3.65
C ASN A 130 -26.59 -0.86 4.97
N PRO A 131 -27.11 -0.52 6.15
CA PRO A 131 -26.46 -0.84 7.43
C PRO A 131 -26.29 -2.35 7.65
N LYS A 132 -27.14 -3.17 6.99
CA LYS A 132 -27.09 -4.64 7.01
C LYS A 132 -26.47 -5.20 5.72
N GLY A 133 -25.80 -4.37 4.94
CA GLY A 133 -25.14 -4.77 3.70
C GLY A 133 -24.15 -5.90 3.94
N LYS A 134 -24.18 -6.88 3.06
CA LYS A 134 -23.32 -8.07 3.11
C LYS A 134 -21.86 -7.72 2.91
N PHE A 135 -21.59 -6.74 2.06
CA PHE A 135 -20.25 -6.26 1.77
C PHE A 135 -20.01 -4.93 2.47
N THR A 136 -18.82 -4.79 3.06
CA THR A 136 -18.43 -3.56 3.72
C THR A 136 -17.26 -2.93 2.96
N LEU A 137 -17.51 -1.76 2.38
CA LEU A 137 -16.47 -0.90 1.81
C LEU A 137 -16.13 0.18 2.84
N VAL A 138 -14.86 0.28 3.21
CA VAL A 138 -14.36 1.31 4.13
C VAL A 138 -13.53 2.31 3.34
N GLU A 139 -13.80 3.59 3.53
CA GLU A 139 -13.02 4.69 2.96
C GLU A 139 -12.34 5.48 4.08
N PHE A 140 -11.01 5.41 4.14
CA PHE A 140 -10.22 6.39 4.89
C PHE A 140 -9.92 7.58 3.98
N PHE A 141 -10.28 8.76 4.42
CA PHE A 141 -10.21 9.96 3.60
C PHE A 141 -9.92 11.23 4.41
N ASP A 142 -9.57 12.30 3.72
CA ASP A 142 -9.41 13.63 4.30
C ASP A 142 -10.15 14.66 3.43
N PHE A 143 -10.95 15.53 4.06
CA PHE A 143 -11.75 16.54 3.35
C PHE A 143 -10.89 17.55 2.58
N SER A 144 -9.61 17.72 2.94
CA SER A 144 -8.66 18.59 2.22
C SER A 144 -7.95 17.88 1.06
N CYS A 145 -8.16 16.56 0.89
CA CYS A 145 -7.51 15.76 -0.14
C CYS A 145 -8.20 15.90 -1.49
N GLY A 146 -7.47 16.33 -2.52
CA GLY A 146 -8.00 16.46 -3.87
C GLY A 146 -8.46 15.15 -4.51
N TYR A 147 -7.74 14.05 -4.25
CA TYR A 147 -8.11 12.71 -4.73
C TYR A 147 -9.35 12.17 -4.01
N CYS A 148 -9.51 12.47 -2.71
CA CYS A 148 -10.72 12.11 -1.97
C CYS A 148 -11.95 12.82 -2.52
N ARG A 149 -11.82 14.08 -2.91
CA ARG A 149 -12.90 14.82 -3.59
C ARG A 149 -13.31 14.19 -4.92
N GLN A 150 -12.35 13.67 -5.69
CA GLN A 150 -12.65 12.94 -6.92
C GLN A 150 -13.27 11.58 -6.65
N MET A 151 -12.95 10.97 -5.51
CA MET A 151 -13.49 9.68 -5.08
C MET A 151 -14.95 9.79 -4.60
N ALA A 152 -15.32 10.89 -3.95
CA ALA A 152 -16.64 11.05 -3.34
C ALA A 152 -17.83 10.74 -4.28
N PRO A 153 -17.93 11.27 -5.50
CA PRO A 153 -19.02 10.93 -6.40
C PRO A 153 -19.01 9.45 -6.83
N ARG A 154 -17.83 8.82 -6.88
CA ARG A 154 -17.71 7.39 -7.19
C ARG A 154 -18.26 6.54 -6.05
N ILE A 155 -17.95 6.89 -4.80
CA ILE A 155 -18.50 6.21 -3.61
C ILE A 155 -20.01 6.37 -3.55
N GLU A 156 -20.55 7.56 -3.83
CA GLU A 156 -22.01 7.77 -3.90
C GLU A 156 -22.67 6.88 -4.95
N ASN A 157 -22.05 6.74 -6.13
CA ASN A 157 -22.55 5.86 -7.18
C ASN A 157 -22.50 4.38 -6.76
N ILE A 158 -21.43 3.95 -6.08
CA ILE A 158 -21.34 2.60 -5.51
C ILE A 158 -22.50 2.33 -4.53
N ILE A 159 -22.78 3.28 -3.62
CA ILE A 159 -23.89 3.17 -2.67
C ILE A 159 -25.22 3.03 -3.42
N LYS A 160 -25.46 3.84 -4.44
CA LYS A 160 -26.70 3.84 -5.23
C LYS A 160 -26.91 2.53 -6.03
N LYS A 161 -25.83 1.99 -6.57
CA LYS A 161 -25.86 0.80 -7.45
C LYS A 161 -25.87 -0.53 -6.68
N ASN A 162 -25.43 -0.54 -5.43
CA ASN A 162 -25.21 -1.77 -4.67
C ASN A 162 -25.98 -1.76 -3.33
N PRO A 163 -27.26 -2.19 -3.33
CA PRO A 163 -28.08 -2.24 -2.12
C PRO A 163 -27.60 -3.24 -1.08
N ASP A 164 -26.66 -4.11 -1.43
CA ASP A 164 -26.00 -5.09 -0.57
C ASP A 164 -24.66 -4.59 0.00
N VAL A 165 -24.31 -3.31 -0.24
CA VAL A 165 -23.08 -2.70 0.27
C VAL A 165 -23.38 -1.68 1.37
N LYS A 166 -22.63 -1.80 2.47
CA LYS A 166 -22.46 -0.78 3.49
C LYS A 166 -21.15 -0.05 3.25
N VAL A 167 -21.17 1.27 3.19
CA VAL A 167 -19.95 2.07 3.14
C VAL A 167 -19.70 2.68 4.50
N VAL A 168 -18.52 2.40 5.07
CA VAL A 168 -18.04 2.97 6.34
C VAL A 168 -17.04 4.06 6.01
N PHE A 169 -17.21 5.22 6.63
CA PHE A 169 -16.40 6.40 6.39
C PHE A 169 -15.49 6.69 7.58
N LYS A 170 -14.21 6.84 7.31
CA LYS A 170 -13.15 7.06 8.31
C LYS A 170 -12.40 8.37 7.98
N PRO A 171 -12.97 9.54 8.34
CA PRO A 171 -12.28 10.81 8.14
C PRO A 171 -11.03 10.88 9.00
N VAL A 172 -9.88 11.06 8.34
CA VAL A 172 -8.60 11.33 8.98
C VAL A 172 -8.21 12.79 8.74
N SER A 173 -7.65 13.45 9.73
CA SER A 173 -7.41 14.90 9.70
C SER A 173 -5.92 15.17 9.82
N PHE A 174 -5.13 14.79 8.79
CA PHE A 174 -3.69 14.98 8.82
C PHE A 174 -3.15 15.94 7.76
N LEU A 175 -3.98 16.34 6.78
CA LEU A 175 -3.54 17.23 5.69
C LEU A 175 -3.70 18.70 6.03
N SER A 176 -4.68 19.06 6.86
CA SER A 176 -5.01 20.46 7.17
C SER A 176 -5.76 20.57 8.50
N PRO A 177 -5.58 21.67 9.27
CA PRO A 177 -6.44 21.96 10.42
C PRO A 177 -7.94 22.01 10.06
N ASN A 178 -8.27 22.44 8.84
CA ASN A 178 -9.65 22.49 8.36
C ASN A 178 -10.26 21.10 8.14
N SER A 179 -9.43 20.06 7.98
CA SER A 179 -9.88 18.66 7.87
C SER A 179 -10.60 18.20 9.13
N GLU A 180 -10.12 18.61 10.32
CA GLU A 180 -10.75 18.29 11.59
C GLU A 180 -12.12 19.00 11.75
N LEU A 181 -12.21 20.26 11.33
CA LEU A 181 -13.48 21.01 11.35
C LEU A 181 -14.53 20.29 10.49
N ALA A 182 -14.14 19.88 9.27
CA ALA A 182 -15.00 19.15 8.36
C ALA A 182 -15.42 17.79 8.93
N ALA A 183 -14.48 17.05 9.52
CA ALA A 183 -14.76 15.75 10.13
C ALA A 183 -15.75 15.86 11.31
N LYS A 184 -15.60 16.85 12.18
CA LYS A 184 -16.56 17.15 13.25
C LYS A 184 -17.96 17.46 12.71
N ALA A 185 -18.03 18.25 11.62
CA ALA A 185 -19.30 18.57 10.97
C ALA A 185 -19.99 17.32 10.39
N ALA A 186 -19.21 16.43 9.78
CA ALA A 186 -19.73 15.17 9.25
C ALA A 186 -20.29 14.26 10.36
N VAL A 187 -19.60 14.15 11.51
CA VAL A 187 -20.11 13.41 12.68
C VAL A 187 -21.40 14.03 13.22
N ALA A 188 -21.44 15.37 13.39
CA ALA A 188 -22.64 16.06 13.88
C ALA A 188 -23.83 15.90 12.94
N ALA A 189 -23.60 15.89 11.62
CA ALA A 189 -24.64 15.64 10.63
C ALA A 189 -25.10 14.17 10.64
N HIS A 190 -24.18 13.23 10.91
CA HIS A 190 -24.52 11.81 11.07
C HIS A 190 -25.54 11.59 12.18
N ASN A 191 -25.39 12.26 13.31
CA ASN A 191 -26.31 12.19 14.45
C ASN A 191 -27.72 12.72 14.15
N GLN A 192 -27.90 13.29 12.97
CA GLN A 192 -29.19 13.77 12.45
C GLN A 192 -29.59 13.08 11.13
N GLY A 193 -28.93 11.97 10.79
CA GLY A 193 -29.20 11.17 9.59
C GLY A 193 -28.85 11.84 8.28
N LYS A 194 -27.93 12.84 8.31
CA LYS A 194 -27.54 13.65 7.14
C LYS A 194 -26.05 13.55 6.84
N PHE A 195 -25.44 12.38 7.16
CA PHE A 195 -24.02 12.18 6.94
C PHE A 195 -23.63 12.32 5.46
N LEU A 196 -24.27 11.57 4.58
CA LEU A 196 -23.88 11.51 3.17
C LEU A 196 -24.02 12.87 2.47
N GLU A 197 -25.10 13.59 2.76
CA GLU A 197 -25.33 14.92 2.20
C GLU A 197 -24.28 15.92 2.71
N MET A 198 -23.90 15.85 3.99
CA MET A 198 -22.84 16.69 4.56
C MET A 198 -21.47 16.31 3.97
N TYR A 199 -21.18 15.02 3.85
CA TYR A 199 -19.95 14.51 3.22
C TYR A 199 -19.81 15.03 1.78
N SER A 200 -20.87 14.86 0.97
CA SER A 200 -20.89 15.35 -0.42
C SER A 200 -20.72 16.87 -0.50
N GLY A 201 -21.42 17.59 0.34
CA GLY A 201 -21.34 19.06 0.40
C GLY A 201 -19.92 19.53 0.77
N LEU A 202 -19.32 18.93 1.79
CA LEU A 202 -17.96 19.28 2.22
C LEU A 202 -16.90 18.89 1.17
N MET A 203 -17.06 17.76 0.48
CA MET A 203 -16.17 17.33 -0.60
C MET A 203 -16.28 18.21 -1.84
N ALA A 204 -17.43 18.85 -2.07
CA ALA A 204 -17.61 19.79 -3.18
C ALA A 204 -16.93 21.15 -2.91
N GLU A 205 -16.71 21.51 -1.65
CA GLU A 205 -16.12 22.79 -1.28
C GLU A 205 -14.60 22.77 -1.43
N ARG A 206 -14.04 23.80 -2.08
CA ARG A 206 -12.59 23.92 -2.26
C ARG A 206 -11.86 24.22 -0.95
N VAL A 207 -12.47 25.01 -0.10
CA VAL A 207 -11.96 25.41 1.21
C VAL A 207 -13.09 25.24 2.22
N VAL A 208 -12.87 24.38 3.22
CA VAL A 208 -13.83 24.19 4.31
C VAL A 208 -13.40 25.05 5.51
N ASN A 209 -14.33 25.86 6.01
CA ASN A 209 -14.19 26.67 7.22
C ASN A 209 -15.54 26.72 7.95
N GLU A 210 -15.59 27.30 9.14
CA GLU A 210 -16.82 27.37 9.95
C GLU A 210 -18.01 28.04 9.21
N PRO A 211 -17.85 29.16 8.49
CA PRO A 211 -18.95 29.74 7.71
C PRO A 211 -19.51 28.79 6.64
N VAL A 212 -18.64 28.03 5.94
CA VAL A 212 -19.07 27.05 4.95
C VAL A 212 -19.80 25.89 5.63
N ILE A 213 -19.30 25.40 6.75
CA ILE A 213 -19.94 24.34 7.55
C ILE A 213 -21.33 24.79 8.01
N ASP A 214 -21.46 25.97 8.60
CA ASP A 214 -22.74 26.52 9.06
C ASP A 214 -23.74 26.69 7.91
N LYS A 215 -23.29 27.17 6.75
CA LYS A 215 -24.10 27.27 5.54
C LYS A 215 -24.62 25.91 5.08
N LEU A 216 -23.75 24.91 5.00
CA LEU A 216 -24.12 23.55 4.61
C LEU A 216 -25.12 22.95 5.61
N ALA A 217 -24.86 23.07 6.92
CA ALA A 217 -25.76 22.57 7.96
C ALA A 217 -27.17 23.16 7.86
N ARG A 218 -27.28 24.48 7.61
CA ARG A 218 -28.59 25.15 7.38
C ARG A 218 -29.26 24.69 6.10
N ASN A 219 -28.52 24.53 5.01
CA ASN A 219 -29.07 24.07 3.73
C ASN A 219 -29.62 22.64 3.85
N LEU A 220 -28.96 21.79 4.65
CA LEU A 220 -29.40 20.45 4.96
C LEU A 220 -30.57 20.39 5.97
N LYS A 221 -31.04 21.57 6.44
CA LYS A 221 -32.12 21.72 7.43
C LYS A 221 -31.83 20.98 8.74
N LEU A 222 -30.57 20.96 9.18
CA LEU A 222 -30.20 20.42 10.47
C LEU A 222 -30.72 21.26 11.62
N ASP A 223 -31.09 20.64 12.73
CA ASP A 223 -31.24 21.33 14.00
C ASP A 223 -29.89 21.95 14.40
N MET A 224 -29.78 23.25 14.28
CA MET A 224 -28.52 23.96 14.51
C MET A 224 -28.08 23.96 15.97
N ALA A 225 -29.00 23.85 16.93
CA ALA A 225 -28.66 23.75 18.36
C ALA A 225 -28.04 22.40 18.64
N LYS A 226 -28.67 21.30 18.14
CA LYS A 226 -28.16 19.95 18.22
C LYS A 226 -26.84 19.81 17.45
N PHE A 227 -26.77 20.35 16.24
CA PHE A 227 -25.55 20.33 15.40
C PHE A 227 -24.35 20.93 16.13
N LYS A 228 -24.48 22.12 16.68
CA LYS A 228 -23.40 22.79 17.42
C LYS A 228 -22.99 22.04 18.69
N LYS A 229 -23.96 21.48 19.40
CA LYS A 229 -23.70 20.64 20.57
C LYS A 229 -22.89 19.40 20.17
N ASP A 230 -23.34 18.65 19.17
CA ASP A 230 -22.70 17.43 18.71
C ASP A 230 -21.31 17.72 18.12
N TYR A 231 -21.18 18.79 17.33
CA TYR A 231 -19.92 19.27 16.75
C TYR A 231 -18.82 19.49 17.80
N ALA A 232 -19.18 20.06 18.95
CA ALA A 232 -18.25 20.37 20.03
C ALA A 232 -18.12 19.26 21.07
N SER A 233 -18.88 18.16 20.94
CA SER A 233 -18.99 17.12 21.98
C SER A 233 -17.71 16.29 22.09
N ASP A 234 -17.52 15.71 23.29
CA ASP A 234 -16.44 14.75 23.51
C ASP A 234 -16.70 13.43 22.77
N GLU A 235 -17.97 13.08 22.54
CA GLU A 235 -18.33 11.92 21.72
C GLU A 235 -17.76 12.05 20.29
N THR A 236 -17.97 13.21 19.66
CA THR A 236 -17.40 13.52 18.34
C THR A 236 -15.87 13.43 18.34
N LYS A 237 -15.22 13.98 19.37
CA LYS A 237 -13.75 13.88 19.52
C LYS A 237 -13.30 12.42 19.66
N ASN A 238 -13.98 11.63 20.49
CA ASN A 238 -13.67 10.23 20.72
C ASN A 238 -13.82 9.39 19.44
N ILE A 239 -14.86 9.63 18.64
CA ILE A 239 -15.04 8.97 17.34
C ILE A 239 -13.84 9.28 16.43
N LEU A 240 -13.47 10.54 16.29
CA LEU A 240 -12.37 10.94 15.42
C LEU A 240 -11.01 10.42 15.93
N GLN A 241 -10.80 10.37 17.24
CA GLN A 241 -9.62 9.77 17.85
C GLN A 241 -9.56 8.25 17.61
N SER A 242 -10.69 7.55 17.70
CA SER A 242 -10.79 6.13 17.39
C SER A 242 -10.43 5.84 15.92
N ILE A 243 -10.95 6.66 15.00
CA ILE A 243 -10.63 6.57 13.57
C ILE A 243 -9.13 6.80 13.34
N LYS A 244 -8.56 7.84 13.95
CA LYS A 244 -7.13 8.13 13.86
C LYS A 244 -6.29 6.97 14.40
N ALA A 245 -6.64 6.43 15.56
CA ALA A 245 -5.94 5.31 16.16
C ALA A 245 -5.99 4.07 15.26
N THR A 246 -7.10 3.82 14.58
CA THR A 246 -7.22 2.74 13.59
C THR A 246 -6.28 2.98 12.41
N ALA A 247 -6.25 4.20 11.87
CA ALA A 247 -5.35 4.56 10.76
C ALA A 247 -3.88 4.39 11.15
N ASP A 248 -3.51 4.78 12.37
CA ASP A 248 -2.15 4.61 12.91
C ASP A 248 -1.79 3.12 13.06
N LYS A 249 -2.70 2.28 13.61
CA LYS A 249 -2.51 0.83 13.77
C LYS A 249 -2.26 0.10 12.45
N ILE A 250 -2.96 0.49 11.39
CA ILE A 250 -2.77 -0.11 10.05
C ILE A 250 -1.60 0.50 9.29
N GLY A 251 -0.88 1.43 9.88
CA GLY A 251 0.27 2.08 9.25
C GLY A 251 -0.09 2.89 8.01
N MET A 252 -1.29 3.50 8.00
CA MET A 252 -1.78 4.26 6.85
C MET A 252 -0.87 5.43 6.50
N LYS A 253 -0.52 5.58 5.22
CA LYS A 253 0.42 6.62 4.73
C LYS A 253 -0.23 7.64 3.80
N SER A 254 -1.39 7.32 3.25
CA SER A 254 -2.03 8.15 2.22
C SER A 254 -3.54 8.01 2.24
N VAL A 255 -4.22 8.98 1.63
CA VAL A 255 -5.65 8.99 1.37
C VAL A 255 -5.91 9.32 -0.10
N PRO A 256 -7.00 8.81 -0.70
CA PRO A 256 -7.94 7.87 -0.12
C PRO A 256 -7.32 6.47 0.04
N THR A 257 -7.67 5.77 1.10
CA THR A 257 -7.37 4.34 1.27
C THR A 257 -8.69 3.60 1.39
N LEU A 258 -8.86 2.61 0.52
CA LEU A 258 -10.09 1.81 0.44
C LEU A 258 -9.83 0.39 0.96
N VAL A 259 -10.80 -0.15 1.68
CA VAL A 259 -10.78 -1.52 2.20
C VAL A 259 -12.13 -2.16 1.92
N LEU A 260 -12.14 -3.29 1.21
CA LEU A 260 -13.35 -4.03 0.91
C LEU A 260 -13.31 -5.38 1.63
N ASN A 261 -14.27 -5.62 2.53
CA ASN A 261 -14.34 -6.82 3.38
C ASN A 261 -13.00 -7.15 4.08
N GLY A 262 -12.30 -6.12 4.60
CA GLY A 262 -11.03 -6.30 5.30
C GLY A 262 -9.80 -6.43 4.40
N MET A 263 -9.96 -6.38 3.08
CA MET A 263 -8.85 -6.42 2.13
C MET A 263 -8.57 -5.04 1.55
N PRO A 264 -7.31 -4.57 1.54
CA PRO A 264 -6.96 -3.30 0.93
C PRO A 264 -7.27 -3.31 -0.57
N LEU A 265 -7.84 -2.21 -1.06
CA LEU A 265 -8.25 -2.06 -2.44
C LEU A 265 -7.47 -0.92 -3.09
N TYR A 266 -6.78 -1.22 -4.19
CA TYR A 266 -5.98 -0.24 -4.94
C TYR A 266 -6.76 0.34 -6.13
N ALA A 267 -8.09 0.19 -6.12
CA ALA A 267 -8.97 0.70 -7.15
C ALA A 267 -9.28 2.17 -6.89
N VAL A 268 -9.10 3.01 -7.89
CA VAL A 268 -9.41 4.45 -7.84
C VAL A 268 -10.56 4.83 -8.76
N GLU A 269 -10.89 4.00 -9.75
CA GLU A 269 -11.98 4.22 -10.68
C GLU A 269 -13.25 3.45 -10.27
N GLU A 270 -14.42 4.05 -10.49
CA GLU A 270 -15.72 3.45 -10.14
C GLU A 270 -15.88 2.03 -10.73
N ILE A 271 -15.44 1.83 -11.96
CA ILE A 271 -15.53 0.52 -12.63
C ILE A 271 -14.69 -0.55 -11.94
N GLN A 272 -13.54 -0.16 -11.38
CA GLN A 272 -12.67 -1.08 -10.64
C GLN A 272 -13.30 -1.44 -9.29
N LEU A 273 -13.90 -0.46 -8.60
CA LEU A 273 -14.63 -0.67 -7.34
C LEU A 273 -15.82 -1.61 -7.58
N GLN A 274 -16.60 -1.35 -8.63
CA GLN A 274 -17.74 -2.21 -8.97
C GLN A 274 -17.29 -3.62 -9.27
N ARG A 275 -16.24 -3.79 -10.08
CA ARG A 275 -15.69 -5.12 -10.40
C ARG A 275 -15.23 -5.87 -9.15
N ALA A 276 -14.57 -5.20 -8.21
CA ALA A 276 -14.15 -5.82 -6.96
C ALA A 276 -15.35 -6.32 -6.13
N ILE A 277 -16.43 -5.56 -6.07
CA ILE A 277 -17.68 -5.96 -5.41
C ILE A 277 -18.30 -7.15 -6.13
N ASP A 278 -18.35 -7.12 -7.47
CA ASP A 278 -18.94 -8.20 -8.27
C ASP A 278 -18.16 -9.50 -8.13
N VAL A 279 -16.83 -9.46 -8.07
CA VAL A 279 -15.99 -10.65 -7.81
C VAL A 279 -16.31 -11.26 -6.45
N LEU A 280 -16.47 -10.46 -5.39
CA LEU A 280 -16.88 -10.98 -4.09
C LEU A 280 -18.28 -11.61 -4.13
N ARG A 281 -19.21 -10.99 -4.84
CA ARG A 281 -20.58 -11.45 -5.00
C ARG A 281 -20.65 -12.79 -5.75
N ASP A 282 -19.81 -12.98 -6.77
CA ASP A 282 -19.75 -14.22 -7.56
C ASP A 282 -19.01 -15.34 -6.84
N GLY A 283 -18.02 -15.03 -6.01
CA GLY A 283 -17.29 -16.01 -5.20
C GLY A 283 -18.11 -16.65 -4.07
N GLU A 284 -19.32 -16.13 -3.80
CA GLU A 284 -20.25 -16.67 -2.78
C GLU A 284 -21.40 -17.51 -3.39
N LYS A 285 -21.45 -17.65 -4.73
CA LYS A 285 -22.38 -18.54 -5.42
C LYS A 285 -21.79 -19.93 -5.54
#